data_5f707092cc63d8ecd50d4d4e7fbf6abd
#
_entry.id   5f707092cc63d8ecd50d4d4e7fbf6abd
#
_cell.length_a   1.000
_cell.length_b   1.000
_cell.length_c   1.000
_cell.angle_alpha   90.00
_cell.angle_beta   90.00
_cell.angle_gamma   90.00
#
_symmetry.space_group_name_H-M   'P 1'
#
loop_
_entity.id
_entity.type
_entity.pdbx_description
1 polymer ?
#
loop_
_entity_poly.entity_id
_entity_poly.type
_entity_poly.pdbx_seq_one_letter_code
_entity_poly.pdbx_strand_id
1 'polypeptide(L)'
;MATPLLAIQDLSIAFRQGDTDTPVVNELSLQIAPAETLALVGESGSGKSVTALSILRLLPAPPVVYPAGDILFNGDSLLHAPEAALRKVRGNQIAMIFQEPMVSLNPLHTIEKQLVEVLMLHRGLRREAARAEIVECLERVGIRQAKSRLQDYPHQLSGGERQRVMIAMAVLTRPKLLIADEPTTALDVTIQAQILTLLQELKQEMGMGLLFITHNLNIVRRLADNVAVMRQGRCVEQNGRAQLFSRPQHPYTQQLLAAEDVGEPLPLPAAANGRPGAERPLLKVEDLQVRFPIRRGLLRRTVDYHYALKSLSFELRAGESVGLVGESGSGKSTTGLALLRLLASQGAIWFDGEPLHPLTMKQMLPYRSRMQIVFQDPYSALNPRLNVQQIIAEGLEVHRRLSAEQREQRVIEVLQEVGLDPQLRHRYPTEFSGGQRQRIAIARALILQPQLLILDEPTSSLDKSVQAQILTLLKSLQQRHRLAYLFISHDLQVVRSLCHQVIVLRQGEVVEQGDCRAIFAAPAADYTRQLLQLAD
;
A
#
# COMPACT_ATOMS: atom_id res chain seq x y z
N MET A 1 16.37 -32.33 -19.92
CA MET A 1 15.68 -31.31 -19.13
C MET A 1 14.75 -30.57 -20.05
N ALA A 2 13.51 -30.27 -19.66
CA ALA A 2 12.60 -29.47 -20.48
C ALA A 2 13.14 -28.05 -20.63
N THR A 3 13.04 -27.46 -21.83
CA THR A 3 13.45 -26.09 -22.09
C THR A 3 12.60 -25.14 -21.21
N PRO A 4 13.22 -24.22 -20.42
CA PRO A 4 12.44 -23.28 -19.63
C PRO A 4 11.64 -22.34 -20.53
N LEU A 5 10.46 -21.91 -20.08
CA LEU A 5 9.63 -20.93 -20.76
C LEU A 5 10.34 -19.58 -20.85
N LEU A 6 10.90 -19.14 -19.71
CA LEU A 6 11.75 -17.93 -19.59
C LEU A 6 13.05 -18.31 -18.89
N ALA A 7 14.19 -17.86 -19.43
CA ALA A 7 15.49 -17.94 -18.77
C ALA A 7 16.19 -16.60 -18.82
N ILE A 8 16.56 -16.07 -17.69
CA ILE A 8 17.44 -14.92 -17.52
C ILE A 8 18.81 -15.50 -17.17
N GLN A 9 19.87 -15.10 -17.90
CA GLN A 9 21.21 -15.65 -17.75
C GLN A 9 22.20 -14.51 -17.52
N ASP A 10 22.76 -14.44 -16.31
CA ASP A 10 23.80 -13.50 -15.85
C ASP A 10 23.51 -12.03 -16.24
N LEU A 11 22.23 -11.65 -16.19
CA LEU A 11 21.74 -10.35 -16.63
C LEU A 11 22.24 -9.23 -15.74
N SER A 12 22.88 -8.24 -16.37
CA SER A 12 23.27 -7.00 -15.72
C SER A 12 22.59 -5.83 -16.40
N ILE A 13 22.04 -4.89 -15.60
CA ILE A 13 21.32 -3.70 -16.06
C ILE A 13 21.89 -2.49 -15.34
N ALA A 14 22.21 -1.43 -16.10
CA ALA A 14 22.68 -0.17 -15.55
C ALA A 14 21.95 1.01 -16.19
N PHE A 15 21.95 2.14 -15.48
CA PHE A 15 21.45 3.41 -15.99
C PHE A 15 22.61 4.37 -16.23
N ARG A 16 22.75 4.85 -17.45
CA ARG A 16 23.78 5.79 -17.86
C ARG A 16 23.41 7.22 -17.51
N GLN A 17 24.24 7.87 -16.71
CA GLN A 17 24.12 9.29 -16.38
C GLN A 17 25.44 9.99 -16.74
N GLY A 18 25.44 10.71 -17.87
CA GLY A 18 26.68 11.24 -18.44
C GLY A 18 27.64 10.11 -18.81
N ASP A 19 28.84 10.11 -18.24
CA ASP A 19 29.88 9.09 -18.48
C ASP A 19 29.87 7.96 -17.46
N THR A 20 28.91 7.95 -16.50
CA THR A 20 28.87 6.95 -15.43
C THR A 20 27.69 6.01 -15.63
N ASP A 21 27.93 4.71 -15.56
CA ASP A 21 26.92 3.67 -15.55
C ASP A 21 26.64 3.25 -14.10
N THR A 22 25.42 3.52 -13.62
CA THR A 22 24.97 3.12 -12.29
C THR A 22 24.31 1.75 -12.37
N PRO A 23 24.92 0.68 -11.81
CA PRO A 23 24.35 -0.67 -11.86
C PRO A 23 23.11 -0.77 -10.97
N VAL A 24 22.06 -1.41 -11.49
CA VAL A 24 20.79 -1.65 -10.77
C VAL A 24 20.50 -3.14 -10.63
N VAL A 25 20.86 -3.95 -11.62
CA VAL A 25 20.81 -5.42 -11.57
C VAL A 25 22.18 -5.96 -11.95
N ASN A 26 22.66 -6.95 -11.19
CA ASN A 26 23.99 -7.50 -11.34
C ASN A 26 23.92 -9.03 -11.38
N GLU A 27 24.36 -9.63 -12.50
CA GLU A 27 24.55 -11.08 -12.68
C GLU A 27 23.31 -11.90 -12.26
N LEU A 28 22.11 -11.43 -12.64
CA LEU A 28 20.85 -12.08 -12.28
C LEU A 28 20.60 -13.29 -13.19
N SER A 29 20.41 -14.46 -12.59
CA SER A 29 20.03 -15.69 -13.31
C SER A 29 18.77 -16.27 -12.69
N LEU A 30 17.69 -16.41 -13.50
CA LEU A 30 16.38 -16.94 -13.09
C LEU A 30 15.81 -17.82 -14.20
N GLN A 31 14.98 -18.80 -13.83
CA GLN A 31 14.27 -19.65 -14.81
C GLN A 31 12.83 -19.82 -14.37
N ILE A 32 11.94 -19.91 -15.37
CA ILE A 32 10.52 -20.19 -15.19
C ILE A 32 10.15 -21.32 -16.17
N ALA A 33 9.63 -22.42 -15.64
CA ALA A 33 9.08 -23.50 -16.45
C ALA A 33 7.66 -23.18 -16.94
N PRO A 34 7.14 -23.89 -17.97
CA PRO A 34 5.71 -23.79 -18.33
C PRO A 34 4.81 -24.06 -17.12
N ALA A 35 3.74 -23.28 -16.96
CA ALA A 35 2.78 -23.35 -15.87
C ALA A 35 3.34 -23.18 -14.45
N GLU A 36 4.58 -22.78 -14.30
CA GLU A 36 5.23 -22.48 -13.02
C GLU A 36 4.91 -21.07 -12.54
N THR A 37 4.83 -20.88 -11.21
CA THR A 37 4.85 -19.55 -10.57
C THR A 37 6.21 -19.33 -9.91
N LEU A 38 6.98 -18.40 -10.44
CA LEU A 38 8.17 -17.86 -9.78
C LEU A 38 7.81 -16.56 -9.07
N ALA A 39 7.96 -16.51 -7.76
CA ALA A 39 7.88 -15.26 -7.01
C ALA A 39 9.24 -14.57 -6.94
N LEU A 40 9.27 -13.28 -7.26
CA LEU A 40 10.44 -12.42 -7.13
C LEU A 40 10.20 -11.45 -5.98
N VAL A 41 10.92 -11.60 -4.87
CA VAL A 41 10.71 -10.85 -3.63
C VAL A 41 11.95 -10.03 -3.22
N GLY A 42 11.76 -9.00 -2.42
CA GLY A 42 12.83 -8.13 -1.91
C GLY A 42 12.31 -6.73 -1.61
N GLU A 43 13.15 -5.90 -1.00
CA GLU A 43 12.83 -4.50 -0.67
C GLU A 43 12.63 -3.63 -1.91
N SER A 44 12.01 -2.46 -1.72
CA SER A 44 11.91 -1.43 -2.77
C SER A 44 13.32 -1.03 -3.24
N GLY A 45 13.49 -0.85 -4.56
CA GLY A 45 14.80 -0.55 -5.13
C GLY A 45 15.74 -1.74 -5.29
N SER A 46 15.34 -2.99 -4.97
CA SER A 46 16.20 -4.19 -5.17
C SER A 46 16.36 -4.63 -6.64
N GLY A 47 15.66 -3.97 -7.59
CA GLY A 47 15.79 -4.25 -9.04
C GLY A 47 14.66 -5.11 -9.63
N LYS A 48 13.63 -5.52 -8.87
CA LYS A 48 12.54 -6.41 -9.32
C LYS A 48 11.78 -5.88 -10.52
N SER A 49 11.20 -4.69 -10.42
CA SER A 49 10.43 -4.06 -11.51
C SER A 49 11.31 -3.72 -12.73
N VAL A 50 12.57 -3.33 -12.48
CA VAL A 50 13.55 -3.10 -13.56
C VAL A 50 13.80 -4.40 -14.32
N THR A 51 13.96 -5.53 -13.62
CA THR A 51 14.09 -6.86 -14.25
C THR A 51 12.84 -7.21 -15.06
N ALA A 52 11.64 -7.04 -14.51
CA ALA A 52 10.38 -7.32 -15.20
C ALA A 52 10.21 -6.50 -16.49
N LEU A 53 10.47 -5.19 -16.42
CA LEU A 53 10.40 -4.29 -17.58
C LEU A 53 11.46 -4.63 -18.63
N SER A 54 12.63 -5.13 -18.22
CA SER A 54 13.70 -5.55 -19.13
C SER A 54 13.36 -6.80 -19.92
N ILE A 55 12.57 -7.74 -19.39
CA ILE A 55 12.09 -8.92 -20.12
C ILE A 55 11.37 -8.50 -21.41
N LEU A 56 10.60 -7.43 -21.34
CA LEU A 56 9.86 -6.88 -22.49
C LEU A 56 10.58 -5.69 -23.16
N ARG A 57 11.80 -5.33 -22.72
CA ARG A 57 12.53 -4.13 -23.19
C ARG A 57 11.64 -2.89 -23.17
N LEU A 58 10.92 -2.66 -22.08
CA LEU A 58 10.04 -1.50 -21.89
C LEU A 58 10.77 -0.31 -21.26
N LEU A 59 11.97 -0.51 -20.75
CA LEU A 59 12.81 0.58 -20.24
C LEU A 59 13.34 1.43 -21.40
N PRO A 60 13.34 2.77 -21.28
CA PRO A 60 13.86 3.65 -22.33
C PRO A 60 15.38 3.46 -22.51
N ALA A 61 15.82 3.23 -23.73
CA ALA A 61 17.23 3.13 -24.08
C ALA A 61 17.59 4.20 -25.12
N PRO A 62 18.49 5.18 -24.82
CA PRO A 62 19.07 5.47 -23.52
C PRO A 62 18.04 5.98 -22.51
N PRO A 63 18.24 5.98 -21.15
CA PRO A 63 19.53 5.79 -20.47
C PRO A 63 19.86 4.35 -20.07
N VAL A 64 18.99 3.35 -20.35
CA VAL A 64 19.25 1.96 -19.95
C VAL A 64 20.29 1.30 -20.85
N VAL A 65 21.23 0.59 -20.22
CA VAL A 65 22.22 -0.26 -20.88
C VAL A 65 22.21 -1.67 -20.26
N TYR A 66 22.51 -2.67 -21.10
CA TYR A 66 22.62 -4.07 -20.70
C TYR A 66 24.07 -4.53 -20.89
N PRO A 67 24.94 -4.35 -19.87
CA PRO A 67 26.37 -4.63 -20.00
C PRO A 67 26.69 -6.12 -20.18
N ALA A 68 25.87 -7.03 -19.65
CA ALA A 68 26.10 -8.47 -19.75
C ALA A 68 24.80 -9.26 -19.63
N GLY A 69 24.83 -10.51 -20.08
CA GLY A 69 23.76 -11.49 -19.96
C GLY A 69 22.74 -11.45 -21.09
N ASP A 70 21.74 -12.32 -20.99
CA ASP A 70 20.65 -12.40 -21.97
C ASP A 70 19.33 -12.80 -21.28
N ILE A 71 18.23 -12.57 -22.00
CA ILE A 71 16.87 -12.98 -21.62
C ILE A 71 16.32 -13.85 -22.75
N LEU A 72 16.11 -15.12 -22.47
CA LEU A 72 15.62 -16.10 -23.42
C LEU A 72 14.15 -16.44 -23.15
N PHE A 73 13.32 -16.40 -24.16
CA PHE A 73 11.93 -16.85 -24.13
C PHE A 73 11.73 -17.98 -25.14
N ASN A 74 11.34 -19.16 -24.67
CA ASN A 74 11.34 -20.41 -25.46
C ASN A 74 12.68 -20.70 -26.17
N GLY A 75 13.79 -20.22 -25.62
CA GLY A 75 15.13 -20.35 -26.21
C GLY A 75 15.57 -19.20 -27.12
N ASP A 76 14.66 -18.29 -27.49
CA ASP A 76 14.99 -17.14 -28.34
C ASP A 76 15.35 -15.92 -27.48
N SER A 77 16.44 -15.22 -27.84
CA SER A 77 16.88 -14.01 -27.14
C SER A 77 15.91 -12.85 -27.37
N LEU A 78 15.44 -12.24 -26.27
CA LEU A 78 14.63 -11.03 -26.30
C LEU A 78 15.47 -9.76 -26.33
N LEU A 79 16.66 -9.76 -25.70
CA LEU A 79 17.51 -8.56 -25.65
C LEU A 79 18.08 -8.21 -27.04
N HIS A 80 18.39 -9.23 -27.82
CA HIS A 80 18.96 -9.06 -29.16
C HIS A 80 17.93 -9.16 -30.31
N ALA A 81 16.65 -9.44 -29.93
CA ALA A 81 15.57 -9.55 -30.92
C ALA A 81 15.32 -8.19 -31.64
N PRO A 82 15.05 -8.22 -32.94
CA PRO A 82 14.62 -7.04 -33.68
C PRO A 82 13.24 -6.58 -33.19
N GLU A 83 12.95 -5.28 -33.26
CA GLU A 83 11.72 -4.69 -32.72
C GLU A 83 10.44 -5.35 -33.31
N ALA A 84 10.47 -5.76 -34.57
CA ALA A 84 9.35 -6.47 -35.20
C ALA A 84 9.05 -7.82 -34.56
N ALA A 85 10.06 -8.54 -34.05
CA ALA A 85 9.89 -9.78 -33.30
C ALA A 85 9.37 -9.50 -31.88
N LEU A 86 9.89 -8.49 -31.18
CA LEU A 86 9.43 -8.07 -29.86
C LEU A 86 7.95 -7.66 -29.86
N ARG A 87 7.49 -6.94 -30.89
CA ARG A 87 6.06 -6.58 -31.03
C ARG A 87 5.13 -7.79 -31.11
N LYS A 88 5.61 -8.92 -31.63
CA LYS A 88 4.83 -10.19 -31.65
C LYS A 88 4.81 -10.87 -30.30
N VAL A 89 5.77 -10.57 -29.43
CA VAL A 89 5.87 -11.15 -28.07
C VAL A 89 5.13 -10.28 -27.05
N ARG A 90 5.36 -8.96 -27.07
CA ARG A 90 4.75 -8.00 -26.15
C ARG A 90 3.23 -8.00 -26.25
N GLY A 91 2.55 -8.18 -25.13
CA GLY A 91 1.09 -8.20 -25.02
C GLY A 91 0.40 -9.39 -25.67
N ASN A 92 1.14 -10.28 -26.35
CA ASN A 92 0.59 -11.48 -27.00
C ASN A 92 1.10 -12.78 -26.35
N GLN A 93 2.41 -13.05 -26.41
CA GLN A 93 2.99 -14.24 -25.79
C GLN A 93 3.43 -13.98 -24.35
N ILE A 94 3.89 -12.78 -24.05
CA ILE A 94 4.19 -12.30 -22.70
C ILE A 94 3.33 -11.06 -22.44
N ALA A 95 2.47 -11.13 -21.42
CA ALA A 95 1.69 -9.99 -20.95
C ALA A 95 2.19 -9.51 -19.59
N MET A 96 1.92 -8.24 -19.27
CA MET A 96 2.34 -7.64 -18.00
C MET A 96 1.19 -6.88 -17.34
N ILE A 97 1.04 -7.11 -16.04
CA ILE A 97 0.22 -6.32 -15.13
C ILE A 97 1.17 -5.38 -14.38
N PHE A 98 0.95 -4.08 -14.53
CA PHE A 98 1.79 -3.05 -13.90
C PHE A 98 1.31 -2.73 -12.48
N GLN A 99 2.22 -2.17 -11.69
CA GLN A 99 1.99 -1.85 -10.28
C GLN A 99 0.83 -0.87 -10.05
N GLU A 100 0.64 0.11 -10.94
CA GLU A 100 -0.39 1.15 -10.77
C GLU A 100 -1.46 1.08 -11.87
N PRO A 101 -2.70 0.67 -11.57
CA PRO A 101 -3.78 0.62 -12.55
C PRO A 101 -4.15 2.00 -13.12
N MET A 102 -3.94 3.07 -12.34
CA MET A 102 -4.24 4.45 -12.74
C MET A 102 -3.35 4.95 -13.88
N VAL A 103 -2.11 4.46 -13.96
CA VAL A 103 -1.16 4.84 -15.00
C VAL A 103 -1.26 3.92 -16.21
N SER A 104 -1.72 2.68 -16.01
CA SER A 104 -1.78 1.65 -17.04
C SER A 104 -2.97 1.79 -17.98
N LEU A 105 -4.10 2.34 -17.50
CA LEU A 105 -5.29 2.59 -18.30
C LEU A 105 -5.34 4.05 -18.77
N ASN A 106 -5.59 4.27 -20.05
CA ASN A 106 -5.75 5.61 -20.60
C ASN A 106 -7.04 6.26 -20.08
N PRO A 107 -6.96 7.35 -19.28
CA PRO A 107 -8.14 7.96 -18.66
C PRO A 107 -9.12 8.60 -19.66
N LEU A 108 -8.67 8.88 -20.90
CA LEU A 108 -9.45 9.51 -21.96
C LEU A 108 -10.15 8.50 -22.88
N HIS A 109 -9.91 7.20 -22.71
CA HIS A 109 -10.52 6.15 -23.51
C HIS A 109 -11.46 5.31 -22.66
N THR A 110 -12.57 4.89 -23.26
CA THR A 110 -13.50 3.93 -22.63
C THR A 110 -12.83 2.58 -22.48
N ILE A 111 -13.35 1.75 -21.57
CA ILE A 111 -12.87 0.39 -21.35
C ILE A 111 -12.96 -0.43 -22.64
N GLU A 112 -14.08 -0.34 -23.36
CA GLU A 112 -14.25 -1.03 -24.66
C GLU A 112 -13.11 -0.68 -25.64
N LYS A 113 -12.82 0.63 -25.80
CA LYS A 113 -11.83 1.08 -26.78
C LYS A 113 -10.46 0.47 -26.50
N GLN A 114 -10.04 0.44 -25.23
CA GLN A 114 -8.73 -0.07 -24.84
C GLN A 114 -8.63 -1.59 -25.03
N LEU A 115 -9.66 -2.35 -24.66
CA LEU A 115 -9.68 -3.81 -24.79
C LEU A 115 -9.82 -4.27 -26.25
N VAL A 116 -10.64 -3.55 -27.06
CA VAL A 116 -10.77 -3.82 -28.50
C VAL A 116 -9.45 -3.65 -29.22
N GLU A 117 -8.68 -2.60 -28.87
CA GLU A 117 -7.37 -2.32 -29.46
C GLU A 117 -6.41 -3.51 -29.30
N VAL A 118 -6.38 -4.15 -28.13
CA VAL A 118 -5.55 -5.34 -27.86
C VAL A 118 -5.90 -6.49 -28.81
N LEU A 119 -7.20 -6.85 -28.93
CA LEU A 119 -7.62 -7.95 -29.79
C LEU A 119 -7.47 -7.64 -31.27
N MET A 120 -7.69 -6.41 -31.69
CA MET A 120 -7.47 -5.99 -33.07
C MET A 120 -5.97 -6.08 -33.43
N LEU A 121 -5.10 -5.60 -32.56
CA LEU A 121 -3.65 -5.55 -32.81
C LEU A 121 -3.04 -6.95 -32.82
N HIS A 122 -3.38 -7.80 -31.86
CA HIS A 122 -2.69 -9.07 -31.65
C HIS A 122 -3.39 -10.28 -32.31
N ARG A 123 -4.71 -10.22 -32.50
CA ARG A 123 -5.50 -11.32 -33.06
C ARG A 123 -6.21 -10.99 -34.37
N GLY A 124 -6.10 -9.74 -34.82
CA GLY A 124 -6.73 -9.29 -36.08
C GLY A 124 -8.26 -9.33 -36.06
N LEU A 125 -8.89 -9.38 -34.86
CA LEU A 125 -10.33 -9.47 -34.75
C LEU A 125 -11.01 -8.14 -35.15
N ARG A 126 -12.15 -8.23 -35.85
CA ARG A 126 -13.00 -7.07 -36.07
C ARG A 126 -13.68 -6.65 -34.77
N ARG A 127 -14.01 -5.35 -34.65
CA ARG A 127 -14.58 -4.76 -33.42
C ARG A 127 -15.76 -5.53 -32.85
N GLU A 128 -16.68 -6.01 -33.69
CA GLU A 128 -17.88 -6.73 -33.26
C GLU A 128 -17.55 -8.08 -32.62
N ALA A 129 -16.63 -8.84 -33.26
CA ALA A 129 -16.16 -10.12 -32.73
C ALA A 129 -15.34 -9.92 -31.43
N ALA A 130 -14.47 -8.90 -31.39
CA ALA A 130 -13.70 -8.52 -30.22
C ALA A 130 -14.62 -8.17 -29.03
N ARG A 131 -15.72 -7.48 -29.29
CA ARG A 131 -16.67 -7.08 -28.23
C ARG A 131 -17.29 -8.26 -27.48
N ALA A 132 -17.63 -9.32 -28.17
CA ALA A 132 -18.18 -10.54 -27.54
C ALA A 132 -17.16 -11.19 -26.60
N GLU A 133 -15.91 -11.38 -27.06
CA GLU A 133 -14.83 -11.93 -26.24
C GLU A 133 -14.47 -11.03 -25.05
N ILE A 134 -14.54 -9.71 -25.22
CA ILE A 134 -14.28 -8.74 -24.15
C ILE A 134 -15.33 -8.85 -23.06
N VAL A 135 -16.62 -8.94 -23.40
CA VAL A 135 -17.70 -9.09 -22.41
C VAL A 135 -17.49 -10.36 -21.61
N GLU A 136 -17.26 -11.50 -22.28
CA GLU A 136 -16.97 -12.78 -21.62
C GLU A 136 -15.75 -12.69 -20.69
N CYS A 137 -14.66 -12.09 -21.15
CA CYS A 137 -13.45 -11.92 -20.35
C CYS A 137 -13.69 -11.02 -19.14
N LEU A 138 -14.43 -9.91 -19.29
CA LEU A 138 -14.76 -9.00 -18.19
C LEU A 138 -15.66 -9.69 -17.15
N GLU A 139 -16.66 -10.47 -17.58
CA GLU A 139 -17.50 -11.27 -16.68
C GLU A 139 -16.66 -12.30 -15.90
N ARG A 140 -15.74 -12.97 -16.59
CA ARG A 140 -14.82 -13.94 -16.03
C ARG A 140 -13.89 -13.36 -14.97
N VAL A 141 -13.34 -12.16 -15.19
CA VAL A 141 -12.55 -11.46 -14.17
C VAL A 141 -13.43 -10.85 -13.06
N GLY A 142 -14.75 -11.04 -13.10
CA GLY A 142 -15.69 -10.64 -12.06
C GLY A 142 -16.19 -9.19 -12.16
N ILE A 143 -16.18 -8.59 -13.35
CA ILE A 143 -16.86 -7.30 -13.60
C ILE A 143 -18.36 -7.58 -13.77
N ARG A 144 -19.16 -7.09 -12.81
CA ARG A 144 -20.61 -7.23 -12.87
C ARG A 144 -21.20 -6.36 -13.98
N GLN A 145 -22.19 -6.89 -14.72
CA GLN A 145 -22.85 -6.18 -15.83
C GLN A 145 -21.85 -5.66 -16.88
N ALA A 146 -20.86 -6.47 -17.25
CA ALA A 146 -19.75 -6.11 -18.13
C ALA A 146 -20.19 -5.36 -19.40
N LYS A 147 -21.30 -5.80 -20.02
CA LYS A 147 -21.83 -5.16 -21.24
C LYS A 147 -22.18 -3.68 -21.04
N SER A 148 -22.71 -3.27 -19.90
CA SER A 148 -23.03 -1.86 -19.59
C SER A 148 -21.78 -1.05 -19.21
N ARG A 149 -20.76 -1.72 -18.66
CA ARG A 149 -19.50 -1.10 -18.24
C ARG A 149 -18.53 -0.80 -19.38
N LEU A 150 -18.77 -1.32 -20.58
CA LEU A 150 -17.88 -1.12 -21.73
C LEU A 150 -17.69 0.37 -22.09
N GLN A 151 -18.70 1.20 -21.88
CA GLN A 151 -18.66 2.63 -22.18
C GLN A 151 -18.12 3.47 -21.03
N ASP A 152 -17.86 2.87 -19.87
CA ASP A 152 -17.29 3.58 -18.73
C ASP A 152 -15.84 3.95 -19.00
N TYR A 153 -15.40 5.02 -18.35
CA TYR A 153 -14.00 5.44 -18.31
C TYR A 153 -13.32 4.91 -17.05
N PRO A 154 -11.99 4.77 -17.03
CA PRO A 154 -11.27 4.25 -15.87
C PRO A 154 -11.59 4.94 -14.54
N HIS A 155 -11.83 6.26 -14.55
CA HIS A 155 -12.15 7.03 -13.34
C HIS A 155 -13.55 6.73 -12.75
N GLN A 156 -14.44 6.09 -13.51
CA GLN A 156 -15.77 5.68 -13.07
C GLN A 156 -15.79 4.32 -12.36
N LEU A 157 -14.66 3.59 -12.43
CA LEU A 157 -14.48 2.29 -11.81
C LEU A 157 -13.79 2.41 -10.44
N SER A 158 -14.13 1.51 -9.52
CA SER A 158 -13.38 1.34 -8.26
C SER A 158 -11.95 0.85 -8.51
N GLY A 159 -11.06 0.94 -7.51
CA GLY A 159 -9.69 0.44 -7.61
C GLY A 159 -9.62 -1.04 -8.00
N GLY A 160 -10.42 -1.87 -7.34
CA GLY A 160 -10.51 -3.31 -7.65
C GLY A 160 -11.08 -3.61 -9.03
N GLU A 161 -12.09 -2.85 -9.50
CA GLU A 161 -12.62 -3.00 -10.86
C GLU A 161 -11.58 -2.60 -11.92
N ARG A 162 -10.83 -1.52 -11.70
CA ARG A 162 -9.71 -1.13 -12.61
C ARG A 162 -8.66 -2.23 -12.69
N GLN A 163 -8.30 -2.82 -11.54
CA GLN A 163 -7.36 -3.94 -11.51
C GLN A 163 -7.88 -5.14 -12.30
N ARG A 164 -9.16 -5.49 -12.16
CA ARG A 164 -9.79 -6.57 -12.92
C ARG A 164 -9.81 -6.28 -14.42
N VAL A 165 -10.06 -5.04 -14.83
CA VAL A 165 -9.98 -4.62 -16.25
C VAL A 165 -8.54 -4.73 -16.76
N MET A 166 -7.53 -4.35 -15.99
CA MET A 166 -6.13 -4.50 -16.37
C MET A 166 -5.72 -5.98 -16.49
N ILE A 167 -6.19 -6.84 -15.59
CA ILE A 167 -6.01 -8.30 -15.69
C ILE A 167 -6.68 -8.80 -16.97
N ALA A 168 -7.94 -8.42 -17.24
CA ALA A 168 -8.64 -8.81 -18.47
C ALA A 168 -7.84 -8.41 -19.70
N MET A 169 -7.33 -7.18 -19.75
CA MET A 169 -6.50 -6.68 -20.85
C MET A 169 -5.24 -7.55 -21.06
N ALA A 170 -4.61 -7.99 -19.98
CA ALA A 170 -3.40 -8.82 -20.04
C ALA A 170 -3.69 -10.26 -20.50
N VAL A 171 -4.86 -10.84 -20.15
CA VAL A 171 -5.16 -12.25 -20.44
C VAL A 171 -6.00 -12.46 -21.71
N LEU A 172 -6.54 -11.41 -22.33
CA LEU A 172 -7.33 -11.49 -23.56
C LEU A 172 -6.61 -12.18 -24.72
N THR A 173 -5.29 -12.05 -24.79
CA THR A 173 -4.46 -12.70 -25.82
C THR A 173 -4.08 -14.13 -25.48
N ARG A 174 -4.43 -14.65 -24.29
CA ARG A 174 -4.00 -15.95 -23.76
C ARG A 174 -2.49 -16.12 -23.77
N PRO A 175 -1.75 -15.28 -23.02
CA PRO A 175 -0.29 -15.29 -23.04
C PRO A 175 0.28 -16.62 -22.48
N LYS A 176 1.49 -16.97 -22.89
CA LYS A 176 2.25 -18.11 -22.33
C LYS A 176 2.89 -17.75 -20.98
N LEU A 177 3.27 -16.46 -20.80
CA LEU A 177 3.84 -15.92 -19.57
C LEU A 177 3.09 -14.65 -19.16
N LEU A 178 2.68 -14.60 -17.92
CA LEU A 178 2.15 -13.39 -17.29
C LEU A 178 3.18 -12.85 -16.28
N ILE A 179 3.56 -11.60 -16.43
CA ILE A 179 4.37 -10.88 -15.46
C ILE A 179 3.40 -10.01 -14.63
N ALA A 180 3.35 -10.21 -13.34
CA ALA A 180 2.51 -9.45 -12.42
C ALA A 180 3.41 -8.67 -11.43
N ASP A 181 3.57 -7.37 -11.69
CA ASP A 181 4.38 -6.49 -10.86
C ASP A 181 3.52 -5.81 -9.81
N GLU A 182 3.59 -6.31 -8.59
CA GLU A 182 2.80 -5.88 -7.42
C GLU A 182 1.29 -5.71 -7.71
N PRO A 183 0.62 -6.73 -8.27
CA PRO A 183 -0.74 -6.58 -8.82
C PRO A 183 -1.83 -6.32 -7.78
N THR A 184 -1.51 -6.32 -6.51
CA THR A 184 -2.45 -6.12 -5.40
C THR A 184 -2.09 -4.95 -4.49
N THR A 185 -1.07 -4.17 -4.83
CA THR A 185 -0.67 -2.98 -4.08
C THR A 185 -1.81 -1.95 -4.08
N ALA A 186 -2.05 -1.31 -2.95
CA ALA A 186 -3.12 -0.34 -2.71
C ALA A 186 -4.57 -0.90 -2.80
N LEU A 187 -4.74 -2.23 -2.75
CA LEU A 187 -6.04 -2.87 -2.62
C LEU A 187 -6.28 -3.32 -1.17
N ASP A 188 -7.55 -3.30 -0.74
CA ASP A 188 -7.91 -3.88 0.54
C ASP A 188 -7.77 -5.42 0.53
N VAL A 189 -7.65 -6.01 1.72
CA VAL A 189 -7.35 -7.44 1.91
C VAL A 189 -8.38 -8.34 1.20
N THR A 190 -9.65 -7.97 1.19
CA THR A 190 -10.72 -8.73 0.55
C THR A 190 -10.57 -8.75 -0.97
N ILE A 191 -10.37 -7.59 -1.58
CA ILE A 191 -10.15 -7.47 -3.04
C ILE A 191 -8.82 -8.13 -3.42
N GLN A 192 -7.77 -7.95 -2.63
CA GLN A 192 -6.48 -8.62 -2.83
C GLN A 192 -6.64 -10.14 -2.92
N ALA A 193 -7.32 -10.77 -1.95
CA ALA A 193 -7.54 -12.20 -1.95
C ALA A 193 -8.32 -12.68 -3.20
N GLN A 194 -9.35 -11.92 -3.60
CA GLN A 194 -10.12 -12.23 -4.82
C GLN A 194 -9.25 -12.14 -6.09
N ILE A 195 -8.38 -11.15 -6.20
CA ILE A 195 -7.46 -10.98 -7.34
C ILE A 195 -6.45 -12.13 -7.38
N LEU A 196 -5.92 -12.55 -6.23
CA LEU A 196 -4.97 -13.67 -6.16
C LEU A 196 -5.61 -15.00 -6.59
N THR A 197 -6.82 -15.27 -6.11
CA THR A 197 -7.61 -16.45 -6.54
C THR A 197 -7.87 -16.41 -8.04
N LEU A 198 -8.31 -15.28 -8.57
CA LEU A 198 -8.52 -15.08 -10.00
C LEU A 198 -7.26 -15.37 -10.83
N LEU A 199 -6.10 -14.86 -10.41
CA LEU A 199 -4.83 -15.09 -11.10
C LEU A 199 -4.43 -16.57 -11.09
N GLN A 200 -4.69 -17.30 -9.99
CA GLN A 200 -4.46 -18.75 -9.92
C GLN A 200 -5.37 -19.53 -10.85
N GLU A 201 -6.67 -19.20 -10.88
CA GLU A 201 -7.65 -19.83 -11.77
C GLU A 201 -7.27 -19.62 -13.24
N LEU A 202 -6.95 -18.38 -13.63
CA LEU A 202 -6.52 -18.04 -14.98
C LEU A 202 -5.21 -18.74 -15.37
N LYS A 203 -4.23 -18.80 -14.44
CA LYS A 203 -2.97 -19.54 -14.65
C LYS A 203 -3.23 -21.00 -14.96
N GLN A 204 -4.04 -21.67 -14.14
CA GLN A 204 -4.34 -23.09 -14.29
C GLN A 204 -5.07 -23.38 -15.60
N GLU A 205 -6.11 -22.60 -15.91
CA GLU A 205 -6.92 -22.79 -17.10
C GLU A 205 -6.14 -22.54 -18.40
N MET A 206 -5.28 -21.54 -18.43
CA MET A 206 -4.50 -21.20 -19.62
C MET A 206 -3.17 -21.96 -19.70
N GLY A 207 -2.76 -22.66 -18.64
CA GLY A 207 -1.44 -23.31 -18.56
C GLY A 207 -0.29 -22.35 -18.66
N MET A 208 -0.48 -21.07 -18.27
CA MET A 208 0.54 -20.02 -18.41
C MET A 208 1.54 -20.04 -17.24
N GLY A 209 2.81 -19.70 -17.52
CA GLY A 209 3.80 -19.37 -16.49
C GLY A 209 3.47 -18.01 -15.83
N LEU A 210 3.85 -17.84 -14.58
CA LEU A 210 3.62 -16.60 -13.83
C LEU A 210 4.91 -16.12 -13.17
N LEU A 211 5.38 -14.91 -13.53
CA LEU A 211 6.38 -14.18 -12.75
C LEU A 211 5.63 -13.22 -11.83
N PHE A 212 5.62 -13.51 -10.54
CA PHE A 212 4.89 -12.72 -9.55
C PHE A 212 5.85 -11.90 -8.70
N ILE A 213 5.78 -10.59 -8.81
CA ILE A 213 6.62 -9.66 -8.04
C ILE A 213 5.82 -9.09 -6.89
N THR A 214 6.34 -9.20 -5.68
CA THR A 214 5.71 -8.66 -4.48
C THR A 214 6.73 -8.50 -3.34
N HIS A 215 6.41 -7.63 -2.41
CA HIS A 215 7.10 -7.54 -1.11
C HIS A 215 6.32 -8.27 0.01
N ASN A 216 5.14 -8.81 -0.26
CA ASN A 216 4.30 -9.51 0.71
C ASN A 216 4.55 -11.04 0.67
N LEU A 217 5.23 -11.54 1.68
CA LEU A 217 5.61 -12.95 1.77
C LEU A 217 4.42 -13.90 2.04
N ASN A 218 3.32 -13.41 2.65
CA ASN A 218 2.11 -14.22 2.83
C ASN A 218 1.49 -14.59 1.49
N ILE A 219 1.49 -13.66 0.52
CA ILE A 219 1.07 -13.94 -0.86
C ILE A 219 1.96 -15.01 -1.49
N VAL A 220 3.27 -14.89 -1.29
CA VAL A 220 4.25 -15.84 -1.83
C VAL A 220 4.04 -17.25 -1.26
N ARG A 221 3.76 -17.38 0.05
CA ARG A 221 3.41 -18.66 0.70
C ARG A 221 2.23 -19.36 0.03
N ARG A 222 1.27 -18.60 -0.49
CA ARG A 222 0.03 -19.13 -1.09
C ARG A 222 0.17 -19.44 -2.58
N LEU A 223 0.94 -18.64 -3.32
CA LEU A 223 0.94 -18.63 -4.80
C LEU A 223 2.16 -19.28 -5.43
N ALA A 224 3.35 -19.14 -4.82
CA ALA A 224 4.60 -19.47 -5.49
C ALA A 224 4.89 -20.97 -5.49
N ASP A 225 5.47 -21.46 -6.57
CA ASP A 225 6.13 -22.76 -6.64
C ASP A 225 7.59 -22.62 -6.22
N ASN A 226 8.29 -21.62 -6.81
CA ASN A 226 9.65 -21.24 -6.49
C ASN A 226 9.72 -19.76 -6.12
N VAL A 227 10.73 -19.38 -5.33
CA VAL A 227 10.94 -18.01 -4.83
C VAL A 227 12.39 -17.60 -5.06
N ALA A 228 12.58 -16.42 -5.62
CA ALA A 228 13.87 -15.76 -5.74
C ALA A 228 13.87 -14.47 -4.91
N VAL A 229 14.86 -14.33 -4.03
CA VAL A 229 15.02 -13.18 -3.13
C VAL A 229 16.07 -12.25 -3.71
N MET A 230 15.68 -11.00 -3.98
CA MET A 230 16.56 -9.97 -4.49
C MET A 230 16.97 -8.96 -3.42
N ARG A 231 18.25 -8.61 -3.42
CA ARG A 231 18.81 -7.54 -2.60
C ARG A 231 19.87 -6.78 -3.38
N GLN A 232 19.75 -5.44 -3.46
CA GLN A 232 20.74 -4.57 -4.10
C GLN A 232 21.15 -5.05 -5.51
N GLY A 233 20.14 -5.41 -6.32
CA GLY A 233 20.34 -5.82 -7.71
C GLY A 233 20.79 -7.28 -7.91
N ARG A 234 20.98 -8.07 -6.86
CA ARG A 234 21.43 -9.47 -6.93
C ARG A 234 20.38 -10.43 -6.40
N CYS A 235 20.29 -11.62 -7.00
CA CYS A 235 19.57 -12.73 -6.38
C CYS A 235 20.44 -13.33 -5.28
N VAL A 236 19.99 -13.20 -4.03
CA VAL A 236 20.77 -13.66 -2.86
C VAL A 236 20.39 -15.06 -2.42
N GLU A 237 19.18 -15.50 -2.75
CA GLU A 237 18.70 -16.86 -2.48
C GLU A 237 17.58 -17.23 -3.44
N GLN A 238 17.61 -18.45 -3.97
CA GLN A 238 16.55 -19.01 -4.80
C GLN A 238 16.29 -20.45 -4.40
N ASN A 239 15.05 -20.74 -4.03
CA ASN A 239 14.64 -22.08 -3.56
C ASN A 239 13.16 -22.35 -3.85
N GLY A 240 12.77 -23.60 -3.80
CA GLY A 240 11.35 -23.97 -3.71
C GLY A 240 10.69 -23.34 -2.49
N ARG A 241 9.43 -22.96 -2.61
CA ARG A 241 8.66 -22.27 -1.56
C ARG A 241 8.83 -22.93 -0.17
N ALA A 242 8.59 -24.25 -0.07
CA ALA A 242 8.65 -24.95 1.21
C ALA A 242 10.04 -24.83 1.88
N GLN A 243 11.10 -24.93 1.11
CA GLN A 243 12.47 -24.86 1.61
C GLN A 243 12.82 -23.44 2.08
N LEU A 244 12.49 -22.41 1.29
CA LEU A 244 12.82 -21.02 1.60
C LEU A 244 12.16 -20.57 2.90
N PHE A 245 10.90 -20.96 3.13
CA PHE A 245 10.17 -20.56 4.34
C PHE A 245 10.53 -21.40 5.58
N SER A 246 10.94 -22.67 5.41
CA SER A 246 11.28 -23.53 6.54
C SER A 246 12.77 -23.47 6.93
N ARG A 247 13.65 -23.21 5.97
CA ARG A 247 15.12 -23.23 6.18
C ARG A 247 15.81 -22.17 5.31
N PRO A 248 15.55 -20.85 5.54
CA PRO A 248 16.22 -19.79 4.82
C PRO A 248 17.73 -19.83 5.10
N GLN A 249 18.53 -19.78 4.05
CA GLN A 249 20.00 -19.93 4.15
C GLN A 249 20.68 -18.57 4.24
N HIS A 250 20.22 -17.60 3.45
CA HIS A 250 20.85 -16.29 3.40
C HIS A 250 20.40 -15.40 4.57
N PRO A 251 21.33 -14.68 5.27
CA PRO A 251 20.98 -13.83 6.41
C PRO A 251 19.91 -12.78 6.10
N TYR A 252 19.92 -12.23 4.89
CA TYR A 252 18.90 -11.27 4.46
C TYR A 252 17.51 -11.91 4.36
N THR A 253 17.41 -13.14 3.82
CA THR A 253 16.13 -13.87 3.77
C THR A 253 15.60 -14.13 5.18
N GLN A 254 16.49 -14.49 6.12
CA GLN A 254 16.13 -14.65 7.53
C GLN A 254 15.60 -13.34 8.14
N GLN A 255 16.27 -12.21 7.87
CA GLN A 255 15.82 -10.89 8.32
C GLN A 255 14.47 -10.50 7.70
N LEU A 256 14.28 -10.78 6.40
CA LEU A 256 13.03 -10.48 5.70
C LEU A 256 11.85 -11.28 6.27
N LEU A 257 12.06 -12.56 6.59
CA LEU A 257 11.07 -13.41 7.23
C LEU A 257 10.81 -13.00 8.68
N ALA A 258 11.85 -12.65 9.44
CA ALA A 258 11.71 -12.17 10.81
C ALA A 258 10.98 -10.81 10.90
N ALA A 259 11.05 -9.98 9.86
CA ALA A 259 10.33 -8.71 9.80
C ALA A 259 8.79 -8.87 9.69
N GLU A 260 8.28 -10.08 9.41
CA GLU A 260 6.85 -10.39 9.49
C GLU A 260 6.36 -10.45 10.94
N ASP A 261 7.22 -10.84 11.88
CA ASP A 261 6.90 -10.85 13.30
C ASP A 261 7.16 -9.45 13.91
N VAL A 262 6.16 -8.61 13.88
CA VAL A 262 6.23 -7.24 14.44
C VAL A 262 5.99 -7.19 15.96
N GLY A 263 5.91 -8.36 16.62
CA GLY A 263 5.75 -8.50 18.06
C GLY A 263 4.38 -8.06 18.57
N GLU A 264 4.27 -7.87 19.89
CA GLU A 264 3.02 -7.48 20.58
C GLU A 264 2.99 -5.98 20.92
N PRO A 265 1.79 -5.43 21.24
CA PRO A 265 1.65 -4.08 21.78
C PRO A 265 2.44 -3.92 23.08
N LEU A 266 2.88 -2.69 23.36
CA LEU A 266 3.47 -2.37 24.65
C LEU A 266 2.44 -2.59 25.78
N PRO A 267 2.86 -3.00 26.98
CA PRO A 267 1.95 -3.07 28.10
C PRO A 267 1.40 -1.68 28.41
N LEU A 268 0.10 -1.60 28.74
CA LEU A 268 -0.51 -0.34 29.15
C LEU A 268 0.22 0.22 30.38
N PRO A 269 0.46 1.54 30.43
CA PRO A 269 1.04 2.16 31.62
C PRO A 269 0.20 1.82 32.85
N ALA A 270 0.86 1.45 33.95
CA ALA A 270 0.19 1.24 35.22
C ALA A 270 -0.58 2.52 35.63
N ALA A 271 -1.85 2.39 35.99
CA ALA A 271 -2.63 3.52 36.48
C ALA A 271 -1.93 4.16 37.68
N ALA A 272 -1.85 5.48 37.70
CA ALA A 272 -1.15 6.24 38.74
C ALA A 272 -1.63 5.92 40.19
N ASN A 273 -2.78 5.30 40.33
CA ASN A 273 -3.40 4.93 41.62
C ASN A 273 -3.62 3.41 41.80
N GLY A 274 -2.94 2.56 41.03
CA GLY A 274 -2.97 1.11 41.21
C GLY A 274 -4.29 0.40 40.89
N ARG A 275 -5.30 1.11 40.39
CA ARG A 275 -6.58 0.54 39.93
C ARG A 275 -6.65 0.59 38.39
N PRO A 276 -6.69 -0.55 37.70
CA PRO A 276 -6.96 -0.58 36.28
C PRO A 276 -8.35 0.05 36.00
N GLY A 277 -8.40 1.08 35.16
CA GLY A 277 -9.66 1.71 34.74
C GLY A 277 -10.04 3.02 35.43
N ALA A 278 -9.22 3.54 36.37
CA ALA A 278 -9.55 4.77 37.13
C ALA A 278 -9.14 6.08 36.44
N GLU A 279 -8.38 6.04 35.35
CA GLU A 279 -7.98 7.25 34.63
C GLU A 279 -9.08 7.69 33.64
N ARG A 280 -9.39 9.00 33.67
CA ARG A 280 -10.30 9.63 32.71
C ARG A 280 -9.81 9.39 31.28
N PRO A 281 -10.68 9.04 30.32
CA PRO A 281 -10.26 8.88 28.93
C PRO A 281 -9.73 10.22 28.38
N LEU A 282 -8.62 10.16 27.65
CA LEU A 282 -8.06 11.31 26.93
C LEU A 282 -8.99 11.74 25.79
N LEU A 283 -9.51 10.77 25.04
CA LEU A 283 -10.52 10.97 23.99
C LEU A 283 -11.74 10.11 24.30
N LYS A 284 -12.92 10.73 24.29
CA LYS A 284 -14.20 10.03 24.37
C LYS A 284 -15.07 10.47 23.19
N VAL A 285 -15.63 9.50 22.52
CA VAL A 285 -16.46 9.69 21.31
C VAL A 285 -17.78 8.98 21.55
N GLU A 286 -18.90 9.67 21.34
CA GLU A 286 -20.24 9.12 21.45
C GLU A 286 -21.06 9.45 20.20
N ASP A 287 -21.58 8.38 19.58
CA ASP A 287 -22.47 8.42 18.42
C ASP A 287 -21.96 9.32 17.28
N LEU A 288 -20.66 9.21 16.96
CA LEU A 288 -20.06 9.99 15.90
C LEU A 288 -20.61 9.55 14.53
N GLN A 289 -21.18 10.50 13.80
CA GLN A 289 -21.76 10.28 12.48
C GLN A 289 -21.17 11.28 11.48
N VAL A 290 -20.88 10.80 10.26
CA VAL A 290 -20.41 11.65 9.16
C VAL A 290 -21.21 11.34 7.90
N ARG A 291 -21.84 12.38 7.31
CA ARG A 291 -22.63 12.26 6.10
C ARG A 291 -22.28 13.33 5.08
N PHE A 292 -22.27 12.93 3.82
CA PHE A 292 -22.03 13.81 2.68
C PHE A 292 -23.33 14.01 1.86
N PRO A 293 -23.73 15.25 1.52
CA PRO A 293 -24.94 15.49 0.75
C PRO A 293 -24.76 15.04 -0.71
N ILE A 294 -25.69 14.24 -1.20
CA ILE A 294 -25.79 13.88 -2.61
C ILE A 294 -26.62 14.97 -3.29
N ARG A 295 -25.98 15.76 -4.16
CA ARG A 295 -26.60 16.89 -4.86
C ARG A 295 -26.90 16.50 -6.30
N ARG A 296 -28.13 16.77 -6.77
CA ARG A 296 -28.56 16.53 -8.16
C ARG A 296 -29.22 17.78 -8.79
N GLY A 297 -29.21 17.78 -10.12
CA GLY A 297 -29.83 18.83 -10.93
C GLY A 297 -29.01 20.11 -11.05
N LEU A 298 -29.49 21.05 -11.91
CA LEU A 298 -28.82 22.32 -12.23
C LEU A 298 -28.65 23.22 -10.99
N LEU A 299 -29.61 23.17 -10.06
CA LEU A 299 -29.58 23.93 -8.81
C LEU A 299 -28.83 23.23 -7.66
N ARG A 300 -28.14 22.10 -7.91
CA ARG A 300 -27.37 21.34 -6.90
C ARG A 300 -28.11 21.10 -5.58
N ARG A 301 -29.43 20.82 -5.65
CA ARG A 301 -30.23 20.53 -4.46
C ARG A 301 -29.81 19.19 -3.85
N THR A 302 -29.71 19.14 -2.52
CA THR A 302 -29.47 17.91 -1.78
C THR A 302 -30.71 17.03 -1.91
N VAL A 303 -30.54 15.85 -2.50
CA VAL A 303 -31.61 14.86 -2.70
C VAL A 303 -31.50 13.68 -1.76
N ASP A 304 -30.29 13.43 -1.22
CA ASP A 304 -30.00 12.32 -0.32
C ASP A 304 -28.68 12.57 0.41
N TYR A 305 -28.31 11.67 1.34
CA TYR A 305 -27.04 11.69 2.05
C TYR A 305 -26.34 10.34 1.96
N HIS A 306 -25.06 10.38 1.63
CA HIS A 306 -24.17 9.24 1.78
C HIS A 306 -23.60 9.25 3.19
N TYR A 307 -23.87 8.22 3.99
CA TYR A 307 -23.33 8.05 5.33
C TYR A 307 -21.97 7.35 5.26
N ALA A 308 -20.90 8.10 5.40
CA ALA A 308 -19.56 7.55 5.48
C ALA A 308 -19.27 6.93 6.85
N LEU A 309 -19.94 7.42 7.91
CA LEU A 309 -19.93 6.88 9.26
C LEU A 309 -21.34 7.03 9.84
N LYS A 310 -21.96 5.93 10.28
CA LYS A 310 -23.36 5.92 10.75
C LYS A 310 -23.45 6.10 12.25
N SER A 311 -22.59 5.43 13.02
CA SER A 311 -22.47 5.56 14.46
C SER A 311 -21.16 4.95 14.91
N LEU A 312 -20.38 5.69 15.69
CA LEU A 312 -19.14 5.22 16.30
C LEU A 312 -19.00 5.77 17.70
N SER A 313 -18.82 4.89 18.68
CA SER A 313 -18.57 5.25 20.08
C SER A 313 -17.38 4.47 20.61
N PHE A 314 -16.41 5.15 21.20
CA PHE A 314 -15.24 4.55 21.84
C PHE A 314 -14.54 5.51 22.80
N GLU A 315 -13.68 4.95 23.63
CA GLU A 315 -12.80 5.70 24.53
C GLU A 315 -11.35 5.35 24.24
N LEU A 316 -10.44 6.31 24.46
CA LEU A 316 -9.01 6.13 24.29
C LEU A 316 -8.27 6.85 25.42
N ARG A 317 -7.39 6.13 26.11
CA ARG A 317 -6.61 6.65 27.25
C ARG A 317 -5.21 7.09 26.83
N ALA A 318 -4.56 7.87 27.67
CA ALA A 318 -3.16 8.26 27.43
C ALA A 318 -2.24 7.02 27.43
N GLY A 319 -1.40 6.91 26.40
CA GLY A 319 -0.52 5.75 26.20
C GLY A 319 -1.20 4.50 25.64
N GLU A 320 -2.50 4.55 25.35
CA GLU A 320 -3.26 3.47 24.74
C GLU A 320 -3.28 3.61 23.21
N SER A 321 -3.46 2.49 22.51
CA SER A 321 -3.64 2.46 21.06
C SER A 321 -4.95 1.76 20.70
N VAL A 322 -5.79 2.43 19.91
CA VAL A 322 -7.00 1.87 19.31
C VAL A 322 -6.77 1.71 17.80
N GLY A 323 -6.91 0.49 17.30
CA GLY A 323 -6.89 0.15 15.89
C GLY A 323 -8.27 0.34 15.25
N LEU A 324 -8.32 1.00 14.10
CA LEU A 324 -9.53 1.15 13.30
C LEU A 324 -9.32 0.42 11.97
N VAL A 325 -10.01 -0.70 11.77
CA VAL A 325 -9.80 -1.61 10.65
C VAL A 325 -11.08 -1.80 9.82
N GLY A 326 -10.93 -2.23 8.56
CA GLY A 326 -12.03 -2.49 7.64
C GLY A 326 -11.63 -2.25 6.20
N GLU A 327 -12.52 -2.56 5.26
CA GLU A 327 -12.31 -2.36 3.82
C GLU A 327 -12.14 -0.88 3.43
N SER A 328 -11.60 -0.63 2.24
CA SER A 328 -11.54 0.72 1.67
C SER A 328 -12.96 1.31 1.58
N GLY A 329 -13.10 2.59 1.96
CA GLY A 329 -14.42 3.26 1.99
C GLY A 329 -15.30 2.91 3.18
N SER A 330 -14.83 2.14 4.18
CA SER A 330 -15.62 1.83 5.40
C SER A 330 -15.75 3.00 6.39
N GLY A 331 -15.09 4.14 6.15
CA GLY A 331 -15.19 5.34 6.98
C GLY A 331 -13.99 5.61 7.90
N LYS A 332 -12.92 4.83 7.82
CA LYS A 332 -11.73 4.95 8.70
C LYS A 332 -11.08 6.33 8.67
N SER A 333 -10.58 6.77 7.51
CA SER A 333 -9.94 8.09 7.36
C SER A 333 -10.91 9.23 7.65
N THR A 334 -12.20 9.05 7.29
CA THR A 334 -13.28 9.99 7.61
C THR A 334 -13.42 10.18 9.12
N THR A 335 -13.27 9.11 9.91
CA THR A 335 -13.27 9.16 11.37
C THR A 335 -12.13 10.02 11.89
N GLY A 336 -10.89 9.81 11.42
CA GLY A 336 -9.73 10.60 11.82
C GLY A 336 -9.92 12.11 11.56
N LEU A 337 -10.41 12.45 10.37
CA LEU A 337 -10.68 13.84 9.99
C LEU A 337 -11.83 14.47 10.81
N ALA A 338 -12.87 13.70 11.13
CA ALA A 338 -14.00 14.16 11.94
C ALA A 338 -13.59 14.46 13.39
N LEU A 339 -12.71 13.64 13.98
CA LEU A 339 -12.18 13.85 15.34
C LEU A 339 -11.38 15.17 15.43
N LEU A 340 -10.65 15.53 14.40
CA LEU A 340 -9.92 16.81 14.31
C LEU A 340 -10.83 17.98 13.89
N ARG A 341 -12.13 17.74 13.70
CA ARG A 341 -13.08 18.75 13.23
C ARG A 341 -12.67 19.36 11.88
N LEU A 342 -12.01 18.56 11.04
CA LEU A 342 -11.70 18.91 9.64
C LEU A 342 -12.86 18.58 8.70
N LEU A 343 -13.76 17.68 9.14
CA LEU A 343 -15.04 17.36 8.50
C LEU A 343 -16.20 17.67 9.44
N ALA A 344 -17.32 18.07 8.89
CA ALA A 344 -18.55 18.24 9.64
C ALA A 344 -19.07 16.87 10.09
N SER A 345 -19.38 16.75 11.38
CA SER A 345 -19.86 15.52 12.00
C SER A 345 -20.99 15.81 12.99
N GLN A 346 -21.78 14.80 13.31
CA GLN A 346 -22.75 14.78 14.39
C GLN A 346 -22.25 13.85 15.50
N GLY A 347 -22.88 13.89 16.68
CA GLY A 347 -22.41 13.18 17.86
C GLY A 347 -21.52 14.04 18.74
N ALA A 348 -20.99 13.45 19.81
CA ALA A 348 -20.23 14.18 20.79
C ALA A 348 -18.78 13.67 20.87
N ILE A 349 -17.85 14.63 20.95
CA ILE A 349 -16.41 14.39 21.05
C ILE A 349 -15.90 15.17 22.26
N TRP A 350 -15.23 14.49 23.17
CA TRP A 350 -14.52 15.10 24.31
C TRP A 350 -13.05 14.77 24.23
N PHE A 351 -12.23 15.76 24.48
CA PHE A 351 -10.78 15.60 24.56
C PHE A 351 -10.28 16.17 25.89
N ASP A 352 -9.64 15.31 26.67
CA ASP A 352 -9.18 15.66 28.03
C ASP A 352 -10.34 16.23 28.90
N GLY A 353 -11.55 15.71 28.61
CA GLY A 353 -12.81 16.05 29.25
C GLY A 353 -13.48 17.34 28.79
N GLU A 354 -12.89 18.05 27.84
CA GLU A 354 -13.49 19.23 27.24
C GLU A 354 -14.28 18.85 25.99
N PRO A 355 -15.52 19.35 25.82
CA PRO A 355 -16.33 19.05 24.65
C PRO A 355 -15.81 19.80 23.42
N LEU A 356 -15.45 19.05 22.36
CA LEU A 356 -14.97 19.63 21.11
C LEU A 356 -16.10 19.92 20.12
N HIS A 357 -17.22 19.22 20.20
CA HIS A 357 -18.32 19.31 19.24
C HIS A 357 -18.97 20.70 19.15
N PRO A 358 -19.07 21.54 20.21
CA PRO A 358 -19.64 22.88 20.10
C PRO A 358 -18.63 23.95 19.63
N LEU A 359 -17.31 23.61 19.55
CA LEU A 359 -16.28 24.59 19.31
C LEU A 359 -16.27 25.09 17.85
N THR A 360 -16.00 26.38 17.68
CA THR A 360 -15.70 26.98 16.36
C THR A 360 -14.29 26.62 15.89
N MET A 361 -13.98 26.84 14.61
CA MET A 361 -12.65 26.59 14.03
C MET A 361 -11.52 27.32 14.77
N LYS A 362 -11.77 28.56 15.25
CA LYS A 362 -10.79 29.34 16.03
C LYS A 362 -10.57 28.73 17.41
N GLN A 363 -11.62 28.28 18.07
CA GLN A 363 -11.57 27.63 19.39
C GLN A 363 -10.91 26.26 19.33
N MET A 364 -10.93 25.58 18.17
CA MET A 364 -10.22 24.30 17.95
C MET A 364 -8.71 24.45 17.86
N LEU A 365 -8.17 25.64 17.58
CA LEU A 365 -6.73 25.82 17.33
C LEU A 365 -5.82 25.32 18.47
N PRO A 366 -6.08 25.59 19.76
CA PRO A 366 -5.28 25.04 20.86
C PRO A 366 -5.31 23.50 20.94
N TYR A 367 -6.44 22.89 20.63
CA TYR A 367 -6.59 21.42 20.66
C TYR A 367 -5.84 20.75 19.50
N ARG A 368 -5.76 21.41 18.33
CA ARG A 368 -5.03 20.89 17.18
C ARG A 368 -3.54 20.72 17.43
N SER A 369 -2.92 21.54 18.29
CA SER A 369 -1.52 21.31 18.70
C SER A 369 -1.37 20.04 19.57
N ARG A 370 -2.43 19.64 20.30
CA ARG A 370 -2.45 18.47 21.18
C ARG A 370 -2.94 17.20 20.48
N MET A 371 -3.61 17.35 19.31
CA MET A 371 -4.16 16.26 18.48
C MET A 371 -3.59 16.42 17.07
N GLN A 372 -2.75 15.51 16.63
CA GLN A 372 -2.09 15.58 15.33
C GLN A 372 -2.46 14.38 14.45
N ILE A 373 -2.27 14.51 13.15
CA ILE A 373 -2.51 13.45 12.17
C ILE A 373 -1.29 13.25 11.27
N VAL A 374 -0.97 11.99 11.02
CA VAL A 374 -0.07 11.57 9.95
C VAL A 374 -0.93 10.94 8.86
N PHE A 375 -0.90 11.52 7.67
CA PHE A 375 -1.71 11.10 6.53
C PHE A 375 -1.12 9.88 5.81
N GLN A 376 -1.99 9.15 5.10
CA GLN A 376 -1.70 7.91 4.37
C GLN A 376 -0.55 8.05 3.36
N ASP A 377 -0.52 9.13 2.60
CA ASP A 377 0.50 9.35 1.57
C ASP A 377 1.46 10.47 1.98
N PRO A 378 2.71 10.13 2.37
CA PRO A 378 3.70 11.13 2.73
C PRO A 378 4.16 11.98 1.52
N TYR A 379 4.00 11.50 0.27
CA TYR A 379 4.35 12.28 -0.92
C TYR A 379 3.44 13.49 -1.11
N SER A 380 2.13 13.29 -0.98
CA SER A 380 1.15 14.38 -1.10
C SER A 380 1.05 15.22 0.18
N ALA A 381 1.39 14.65 1.33
CA ALA A 381 1.32 15.33 2.62
C ALA A 381 2.48 16.30 2.88
N LEU A 382 3.63 16.12 2.22
CA LEU A 382 4.80 16.99 2.36
C LEU A 382 4.90 17.93 1.16
N ASN A 383 4.96 19.24 1.39
CA ASN A 383 5.10 20.22 0.31
C ASN A 383 6.48 20.07 -0.36
N PRO A 384 6.57 19.67 -1.65
CA PRO A 384 7.84 19.41 -2.31
C PRO A 384 8.68 20.67 -2.58
N ARG A 385 8.11 21.85 -2.38
CA ARG A 385 8.79 23.15 -2.56
C ARG A 385 9.46 23.67 -1.28
N LEU A 386 9.19 23.04 -0.14
CA LEU A 386 9.77 23.36 1.16
C LEU A 386 10.84 22.33 1.52
N ASN A 387 11.91 22.79 2.19
CA ASN A 387 12.88 21.85 2.76
C ASN A 387 12.33 21.22 4.06
N VAL A 388 12.98 20.16 4.54
CA VAL A 388 12.54 19.39 5.71
C VAL A 388 12.43 20.28 6.96
N GLN A 389 13.38 21.22 7.18
CA GLN A 389 13.32 22.15 8.30
C GLN A 389 12.05 23.01 8.26
N GLN A 390 11.72 23.56 7.10
CA GLN A 390 10.52 24.39 6.92
C GLN A 390 9.24 23.59 7.16
N ILE A 391 9.16 22.37 6.60
CA ILE A 391 8.00 21.49 6.76
C ILE A 391 7.75 21.13 8.23
N ILE A 392 8.81 20.79 8.97
CA ILE A 392 8.69 20.40 10.38
C ILE A 392 8.40 21.63 11.25
N ALA A 393 9.05 22.77 10.99
CA ALA A 393 8.89 23.98 11.79
C ALA A 393 7.55 24.69 11.59
N GLU A 394 6.81 24.43 10.50
CA GLU A 394 5.54 25.09 10.16
C GLU A 394 4.54 25.08 11.32
N GLY A 395 4.39 23.94 12.00
CA GLY A 395 3.51 23.81 13.16
C GLY A 395 3.92 24.72 14.33
N LEU A 396 5.22 24.91 14.56
CA LEU A 396 5.72 25.81 15.62
C LEU A 396 5.42 27.27 15.31
N GLU A 397 5.45 27.68 14.05
CA GLU A 397 5.14 29.06 13.65
C GLU A 397 3.68 29.43 13.94
N VAL A 398 2.77 28.46 13.76
CA VAL A 398 1.34 28.64 14.01
C VAL A 398 0.98 28.58 15.50
N HIS A 399 1.60 27.66 16.25
CA HIS A 399 1.16 27.31 17.61
C HIS A 399 2.07 27.80 18.73
N ARG A 400 3.29 28.23 18.44
CA ARG A 400 4.30 28.62 19.43
C ARG A 400 5.00 29.94 19.04
N ARG A 401 5.30 30.76 20.04
CA ARG A 401 6.13 31.97 19.83
C ARG A 401 7.58 31.66 20.21
N LEU A 402 8.35 31.15 19.23
CA LEU A 402 9.77 30.78 19.40
C LEU A 402 10.65 31.60 18.48
N SER A 403 11.91 31.87 18.91
CA SER A 403 12.93 32.47 18.04
C SER A 403 13.32 31.51 16.91
N ALA A 404 14.03 32.00 15.89
CA ALA A 404 14.51 31.16 14.78
C ALA A 404 15.44 30.04 15.28
N GLU A 405 16.38 30.40 16.20
CA GLU A 405 17.31 29.45 16.80
C GLU A 405 16.58 28.36 17.62
N GLN A 406 15.57 28.77 18.41
CA GLN A 406 14.78 27.83 19.19
C GLN A 406 13.99 26.86 18.29
N ARG A 407 13.44 27.36 17.17
CA ARG A 407 12.75 26.50 16.20
C ARG A 407 13.70 25.52 15.55
N GLU A 408 14.87 25.99 15.12
CA GLU A 408 15.90 25.14 14.53
C GLU A 408 16.36 24.04 15.49
N GLN A 409 16.64 24.39 16.75
CA GLN A 409 17.02 23.43 17.78
C GLN A 409 15.95 22.37 17.98
N ARG A 410 14.66 22.75 18.02
CA ARG A 410 13.54 21.80 18.12
C ARG A 410 13.44 20.87 16.91
N VAL A 411 13.70 21.38 15.70
CA VAL A 411 13.74 20.57 14.49
C VAL A 411 14.88 19.54 14.56
N ILE A 412 16.06 19.94 15.02
CA ILE A 412 17.20 19.04 15.22
C ILE A 412 16.84 17.92 16.19
N GLU A 413 16.26 18.25 17.34
CA GLU A 413 15.86 17.29 18.37
C GLU A 413 14.85 16.27 17.84
N VAL A 414 13.80 16.72 17.15
CA VAL A 414 12.77 15.81 16.63
C VAL A 414 13.27 14.95 15.49
N LEU A 415 14.19 15.44 14.64
CA LEU A 415 14.83 14.64 13.61
C LEU A 415 15.65 13.48 14.20
N GLN A 416 16.44 13.78 15.25
CA GLN A 416 17.16 12.74 16.00
C GLN A 416 16.20 11.72 16.61
N GLU A 417 15.08 12.18 17.15
CA GLU A 417 14.08 11.36 17.80
C GLU A 417 13.40 10.37 16.82
N VAL A 418 13.16 10.79 15.58
CA VAL A 418 12.65 9.90 14.53
C VAL A 418 13.75 9.11 13.79
N GLY A 419 15.01 9.22 14.23
CA GLY A 419 16.16 8.50 13.67
C GLY A 419 16.59 9.00 12.29
N LEU A 420 16.49 10.31 12.05
CA LEU A 420 17.03 10.99 10.86
C LEU A 420 18.22 11.86 11.23
N ASP A 421 19.23 11.91 10.34
CA ASP A 421 20.36 12.81 10.50
C ASP A 421 19.91 14.28 10.40
N PRO A 422 20.11 15.10 11.44
CA PRO A 422 19.73 16.51 11.42
C PRO A 422 20.41 17.35 10.31
N GLN A 423 21.55 16.91 9.77
CA GLN A 423 22.20 17.59 8.66
C GLN A 423 21.36 17.55 7.38
N LEU A 424 20.45 16.58 7.26
CA LEU A 424 19.57 16.43 6.10
C LEU A 424 18.40 17.44 6.11
N ARG A 425 18.23 18.29 7.15
CA ARG A 425 17.13 19.24 7.30
C ARG A 425 16.98 20.26 6.18
N HIS A 426 18.05 20.53 5.44
CA HIS A 426 18.05 21.48 4.31
C HIS A 426 17.67 20.85 2.97
N ARG A 427 17.55 19.52 2.90
CA ARG A 427 17.12 18.79 1.70
C ARG A 427 15.63 18.86 1.48
N TYR A 428 15.22 18.59 0.25
CA TYR A 428 13.81 18.57 -0.16
C TYR A 428 13.22 17.15 -0.04
N PRO A 429 11.90 17.00 0.16
CA PRO A 429 11.25 15.70 0.31
C PRO A 429 11.54 14.72 -0.83
N THR A 430 11.72 15.21 -2.06
CA THR A 430 12.00 14.38 -3.23
C THR A 430 13.33 13.64 -3.17
N GLU A 431 14.25 14.08 -2.32
CA GLU A 431 15.58 13.47 -2.15
C GLU A 431 15.60 12.32 -1.13
N PHE A 432 14.46 12.01 -0.51
CA PHE A 432 14.32 11.01 0.56
C PHE A 432 13.58 9.76 0.07
N SER A 433 13.92 8.61 0.66
CA SER A 433 13.17 7.37 0.47
C SER A 433 11.77 7.45 1.10
N GLY A 434 10.85 6.54 0.72
CA GLY A 434 9.50 6.48 1.29
C GLY A 434 9.50 6.40 2.82
N GLY A 435 10.31 5.52 3.41
CA GLY A 435 10.45 5.39 4.85
C GLY A 435 11.02 6.62 5.54
N GLN A 436 11.97 7.32 4.91
CA GLN A 436 12.50 8.58 5.42
C GLN A 436 11.44 9.69 5.36
N ARG A 437 10.65 9.78 4.29
CA ARG A 437 9.52 10.73 4.19
C ARG A 437 8.47 10.46 5.25
N GLN A 438 8.19 9.19 5.54
CA GLN A 438 7.28 8.83 6.62
C GLN A 438 7.80 9.31 7.99
N ARG A 439 9.10 9.15 8.25
CA ARG A 439 9.74 9.70 9.46
C ARG A 439 9.65 11.23 9.54
N ILE A 440 9.78 11.94 8.40
CA ILE A 440 9.59 13.40 8.33
C ILE A 440 8.13 13.77 8.64
N ALA A 441 7.14 13.03 8.11
CA ALA A 441 5.73 13.26 8.42
C ALA A 441 5.40 13.02 9.89
N ILE A 442 5.99 11.99 10.51
CA ILE A 442 5.89 11.75 11.96
C ILE A 442 6.57 12.89 12.74
N ALA A 443 7.77 13.33 12.35
CA ALA A 443 8.48 14.44 12.98
C ALA A 443 7.68 15.74 12.95
N ARG A 444 7.03 16.06 11.80
CA ARG A 444 6.14 17.21 11.66
C ARG A 444 4.98 17.20 12.65
N ALA A 445 4.40 16.03 12.90
CA ALA A 445 3.34 15.88 13.89
C ALA A 445 3.88 15.94 15.33
N LEU A 446 5.04 15.33 15.58
CA LEU A 446 5.65 15.19 16.91
C LEU A 446 6.22 16.50 17.46
N ILE A 447 6.66 17.42 16.58
CA ILE A 447 7.30 18.70 16.97
C ILE A 447 6.43 19.54 17.92
N LEU A 448 5.10 19.40 17.84
CA LEU A 448 4.13 20.08 18.69
C LEU A 448 3.93 19.40 20.04
N GLN A 449 4.53 18.22 20.26
CA GLN A 449 4.36 17.39 21.46
C GLN A 449 2.88 17.06 21.71
N PRO A 450 2.20 16.40 20.75
CA PRO A 450 0.79 16.07 20.89
C PRO A 450 0.57 15.04 22.00
N GLN A 451 -0.66 14.91 22.45
CA GLN A 451 -1.11 13.83 23.36
C GLN A 451 -1.80 12.70 22.58
N LEU A 452 -2.44 13.05 21.47
CA LEU A 452 -3.08 12.13 20.54
C LEU A 452 -2.47 12.24 19.16
N LEU A 453 -2.09 11.10 18.59
CA LEU A 453 -1.63 11.00 17.21
C LEU A 453 -2.56 10.06 16.44
N ILE A 454 -3.23 10.61 15.43
CA ILE A 454 -4.01 9.83 14.47
C ILE A 454 -3.06 9.42 13.36
N LEU A 455 -2.95 8.13 13.12
CA LEU A 455 -2.05 7.52 12.14
C LEU A 455 -2.93 6.89 11.05
N ASP A 456 -3.09 7.58 9.92
CA ASP A 456 -3.93 7.11 8.82
C ASP A 456 -3.08 6.33 7.82
N GLU A 457 -3.14 5.01 7.89
CA GLU A 457 -2.38 4.05 7.08
C GLU A 457 -0.87 4.38 6.97
N PRO A 458 -0.16 4.63 8.08
CA PRO A 458 1.19 5.19 8.05
C PRO A 458 2.26 4.26 7.46
N THR A 459 1.92 3.03 7.15
CA THR A 459 2.86 2.01 6.66
C THR A 459 2.41 1.31 5.38
N SER A 460 1.27 1.71 4.79
CA SER A 460 0.64 0.99 3.67
C SER A 460 1.47 0.99 2.37
N SER A 461 2.29 2.01 2.15
CA SER A 461 3.14 2.15 0.95
C SER A 461 4.60 1.75 1.18
N LEU A 462 4.91 1.15 2.35
CA LEU A 462 6.26 0.78 2.74
C LEU A 462 6.49 -0.73 2.62
N ASP A 463 7.71 -1.12 2.27
CA ASP A 463 8.10 -2.52 2.34
C ASP A 463 8.16 -3.03 3.80
N LYS A 464 8.09 -4.36 3.99
CA LYS A 464 7.95 -4.98 5.32
C LYS A 464 9.10 -4.63 6.27
N SER A 465 10.33 -4.46 5.78
CA SER A 465 11.48 -4.12 6.63
C SER A 465 11.39 -2.67 7.14
N VAL A 466 11.01 -1.73 6.28
CA VAL A 466 10.80 -0.33 6.66
C VAL A 466 9.55 -0.20 7.53
N GLN A 467 8.48 -0.96 7.24
CA GLN A 467 7.28 -1.04 8.07
C GLN A 467 7.62 -1.43 9.51
N ALA A 468 8.42 -2.50 9.71
CA ALA A 468 8.86 -2.94 11.03
C ALA A 468 9.66 -1.85 11.77
N GLN A 469 10.54 -1.11 11.07
CA GLN A 469 11.28 0.01 11.64
C GLN A 469 10.36 1.16 12.08
N ILE A 470 9.34 1.50 11.29
CA ILE A 470 8.36 2.55 11.65
C ILE A 470 7.53 2.11 12.86
N LEU A 471 7.11 0.84 12.93
CA LEU A 471 6.38 0.33 14.09
C LEU A 471 7.22 0.35 15.36
N THR A 472 8.50 -0.04 15.28
CA THR A 472 9.44 0.07 16.40
C THR A 472 9.62 1.53 16.84
N LEU A 473 9.73 2.46 15.89
CA LEU A 473 9.78 3.90 16.18
C LEU A 473 8.50 4.34 16.91
N LEU A 474 7.31 4.01 16.40
CA LEU A 474 6.04 4.38 17.01
C LEU A 474 5.91 3.82 18.44
N LYS A 475 6.31 2.55 18.67
CA LYS A 475 6.36 1.98 20.02
C LYS A 475 7.28 2.78 20.96
N SER A 476 8.48 3.14 20.50
CA SER A 476 9.43 3.93 21.29
C SER A 476 8.91 5.33 21.62
N LEU A 477 8.26 6.00 20.65
CA LEU A 477 7.64 7.31 20.85
C LEU A 477 6.45 7.24 21.81
N GLN A 478 5.62 6.20 21.70
CA GLN A 478 4.50 5.97 22.63
C GLN A 478 5.00 5.81 24.06
N GLN A 479 6.03 5.01 24.28
CA GLN A 479 6.61 4.80 25.60
C GLN A 479 7.21 6.09 26.18
N ARG A 480 7.94 6.86 25.35
CA ARG A 480 8.66 8.06 25.78
C ARG A 480 7.72 9.23 26.10
N HIS A 481 6.69 9.44 25.26
CA HIS A 481 5.78 10.59 25.36
C HIS A 481 4.39 10.24 25.91
N ARG A 482 4.12 8.97 26.26
CA ARG A 482 2.77 8.48 26.63
C ARG A 482 1.71 8.83 25.60
N LEU A 483 2.06 8.75 24.29
CA LEU A 483 1.18 9.09 23.18
C LEU A 483 -0.01 8.12 23.13
N ALA A 484 -1.20 8.68 22.98
CA ALA A 484 -2.36 7.89 22.59
C ALA A 484 -2.41 7.78 21.07
N TYR A 485 -2.69 6.59 20.53
CA TYR A 485 -2.78 6.36 19.09
C TYR A 485 -4.18 5.96 18.67
N LEU A 486 -4.73 6.65 17.66
CA LEU A 486 -5.76 6.09 16.80
C LEU A 486 -5.08 5.60 15.53
N PHE A 487 -4.92 4.29 15.41
CA PHE A 487 -4.18 3.67 14.32
C PHE A 487 -5.14 3.10 13.27
N ILE A 488 -5.20 3.73 12.11
CA ILE A 488 -6.04 3.32 10.99
C ILE A 488 -5.19 2.47 10.06
N SER A 489 -5.63 1.24 9.77
CA SER A 489 -4.93 0.34 8.86
C SER A 489 -5.88 -0.71 8.28
N HIS A 490 -5.51 -1.23 7.11
CA HIS A 490 -6.07 -2.44 6.55
C HIS A 490 -5.17 -3.67 6.82
N ASP A 491 -3.94 -3.47 7.32
CA ASP A 491 -3.01 -4.54 7.70
C ASP A 491 -3.27 -4.97 9.15
N LEU A 492 -3.94 -6.12 9.30
CA LEU A 492 -4.34 -6.64 10.60
C LEU A 492 -3.16 -7.10 11.46
N GLN A 493 -2.05 -7.55 10.84
CA GLN A 493 -0.85 -7.95 11.58
C GLN A 493 -0.22 -6.73 12.27
N VAL A 494 -0.20 -5.58 11.57
CA VAL A 494 0.28 -4.31 12.14
C VAL A 494 -0.59 -3.88 13.32
N VAL A 495 -1.92 -3.95 13.17
CA VAL A 495 -2.86 -3.60 14.24
C VAL A 495 -2.67 -4.51 15.45
N ARG A 496 -2.52 -5.82 15.24
CA ARG A 496 -2.23 -6.79 16.30
C ARG A 496 -0.94 -6.46 17.07
N SER A 497 0.06 -5.92 16.39
CA SER A 497 1.37 -5.63 17.00
C SER A 497 1.44 -4.32 17.78
N LEU A 498 0.53 -3.37 17.51
CA LEU A 498 0.60 -2.01 18.06
C LEU A 498 -0.62 -1.65 18.93
N CYS A 499 -1.81 -2.23 18.65
CA CYS A 499 -3.05 -1.78 19.23
C CYS A 499 -3.50 -2.65 20.41
N HIS A 500 -4.04 -2.00 21.45
CA HIS A 500 -4.62 -2.63 22.63
C HIS A 500 -6.08 -3.00 22.40
N GLN A 501 -6.81 -2.12 21.72
CA GLN A 501 -8.18 -2.32 21.31
C GLN A 501 -8.31 -2.22 19.79
N VAL A 502 -9.33 -2.85 19.24
CA VAL A 502 -9.64 -2.79 17.82
C VAL A 502 -11.12 -2.51 17.60
N ILE A 503 -11.42 -1.71 16.59
CA ILE A 503 -12.76 -1.41 16.08
C ILE A 503 -12.80 -1.83 14.62
N VAL A 504 -13.69 -2.74 14.28
CA VAL A 504 -13.89 -3.25 12.92
C VAL A 504 -15.05 -2.50 12.28
N LEU A 505 -14.79 -1.77 11.21
CA LEU A 505 -15.77 -1.00 10.45
C LEU A 505 -16.14 -1.68 9.13
N ARG A 506 -17.42 -1.69 8.83
CA ARG A 506 -17.96 -2.09 7.52
C ARG A 506 -19.05 -1.14 7.09
N GLN A 507 -18.90 -0.51 5.92
CA GLN A 507 -19.91 0.42 5.35
C GLN A 507 -20.42 1.49 6.33
N GLY A 508 -19.49 2.05 7.12
CA GLY A 508 -19.78 3.09 8.10
C GLY A 508 -20.37 2.61 9.44
N GLU A 509 -20.50 1.30 9.65
CA GLU A 509 -21.00 0.69 10.88
C GLU A 509 -19.90 -0.05 11.63
N VAL A 510 -19.97 -0.03 12.96
CA VAL A 510 -19.12 -0.86 13.82
C VAL A 510 -19.68 -2.28 13.81
N VAL A 511 -18.90 -3.23 13.31
CA VAL A 511 -19.26 -4.66 13.28
C VAL A 511 -18.83 -5.35 14.57
N GLU A 512 -17.66 -5.01 15.07
CA GLU A 512 -17.08 -5.59 16.27
C GLU A 512 -16.08 -4.62 16.90
N GLN A 513 -16.01 -4.55 18.23
CA GLN A 513 -15.01 -3.75 18.94
C GLN A 513 -14.67 -4.37 20.30
N GLY A 514 -13.42 -4.23 20.72
CA GLY A 514 -12.96 -4.71 22.02
C GLY A 514 -11.46 -4.89 22.11
N ASP A 515 -11.04 -5.71 23.06
CA ASP A 515 -9.63 -6.07 23.24
C ASP A 515 -9.08 -6.72 21.99
N CYS A 516 -7.95 -6.20 21.52
CA CYS A 516 -7.34 -6.63 20.24
C CYS A 516 -6.98 -8.12 20.26
N ARG A 517 -6.39 -8.62 21.35
CA ARG A 517 -5.99 -10.03 21.45
C ARG A 517 -7.22 -10.96 21.47
N ALA A 518 -8.27 -10.56 22.19
CA ALA A 518 -9.50 -11.35 22.28
C ALA A 518 -10.21 -11.48 20.94
N ILE A 519 -10.35 -10.36 20.20
CA ILE A 519 -11.01 -10.37 18.87
C ILE A 519 -10.18 -11.16 17.85
N PHE A 520 -8.84 -11.04 17.86
CA PHE A 520 -7.98 -11.80 16.96
C PHE A 520 -7.94 -13.30 17.27
N ALA A 521 -8.09 -13.69 18.55
CA ALA A 521 -8.12 -15.10 18.93
C ALA A 521 -9.49 -15.76 18.67
N ALA A 522 -10.59 -15.03 18.90
CA ALA A 522 -11.95 -15.55 18.80
C ALA A 522 -12.93 -14.47 18.29
N PRO A 523 -12.91 -14.15 16.97
CA PRO A 523 -13.80 -13.14 16.40
C PRO A 523 -15.26 -13.60 16.46
N ALA A 524 -16.14 -12.75 17.01
CA ALA A 524 -17.57 -13.03 17.15
C ALA A 524 -18.30 -12.80 15.80
N ALA A 525 -17.95 -11.74 15.08
CA ALA A 525 -18.60 -11.39 13.82
C ALA A 525 -18.02 -12.18 12.63
N ASP A 526 -18.90 -12.64 11.73
CA ASP A 526 -18.48 -13.36 10.52
C ASP A 526 -17.57 -12.51 9.63
N TYR A 527 -17.84 -11.22 9.51
CA TYR A 527 -17.01 -10.30 8.74
C TYR A 527 -15.59 -10.19 9.31
N THR A 528 -15.45 -10.07 10.64
CA THR A 528 -14.14 -10.05 11.30
C THR A 528 -13.40 -11.36 11.07
N ARG A 529 -14.09 -12.50 11.15
CA ARG A 529 -13.52 -13.82 10.88
C ARG A 529 -13.01 -13.92 9.44
N GLN A 530 -13.79 -13.43 8.47
CA GLN A 530 -13.36 -13.39 7.07
C GLN A 530 -12.13 -12.51 6.87
N LEU A 531 -12.09 -11.32 7.46
CA LEU A 531 -10.93 -10.43 7.37
C LEU A 531 -9.65 -11.07 7.91
N LEU A 532 -9.74 -11.75 9.06
CA LEU A 532 -8.60 -12.43 9.69
C LEU A 532 -8.11 -13.61 8.83
N GLN A 533 -9.01 -14.44 8.33
CA GLN A 533 -8.65 -15.57 7.44
C GLN A 533 -7.99 -15.14 6.12
N LEU A 534 -8.28 -13.93 5.65
CA LEU A 534 -7.67 -13.38 4.44
C LEU A 534 -6.30 -12.75 4.71
N ALA A 535 -6.04 -12.35 5.97
CA ALA A 535 -4.78 -11.72 6.39
C ALA A 535 -3.69 -12.76 6.76
N ASP A 536 -4.09 -13.95 7.19
CA ASP A 536 -3.20 -15.11 7.45
C ASP A 536 -2.86 -15.83 6.11
#